data_37b56e0d0a329b78252f317f61a7214a
#
_entry.id   37b56e0d0a329b78252f317f61a7214a
#
_cell.length_a   1.000
_cell.length_b   1.000
_cell.length_c   1.000
_cell.angle_alpha   90.00
_cell.angle_beta   90.00
_cell.angle_gamma   90.00
#
_symmetry.space_group_name_H-M   'P 1'
#
loop_
_entity.id
_entity.type
_entity.pdbx_description
1 polymer ?
#
loop_
_entity_poly.entity_id
_entity_poly.type
_entity_poly.pdbx_seq_one_letter_code
_entity_poly.pdbx_strand_id
1 'polypeptide(L)'
;MGGYRYFFNGQEADNEVLGEGGLHAFEYRMHDTRIGRFWSVDPLAGKFPWNSTYAFAENDVIRAIDLEGLEKWITQTSQLSYGPYSLEYVTSNNYRPLQDVIKSDQLIDAVEQAQTSQTFTSLQTKANLVEFTVTNDKSGTWIIAKDKKINIDYQANTSGMIQGMAWEMTNASNAQRLIQIESMASKGEISKEEYVMGKIRIESEALVNQVLIATELGLHSPLVDEYIEDIKSLQAGETERTDLLDKISRNGYLNTTTKLQDGTIIKISEAYSKQYDSLLQKKNNENKNEKD
;
A
#
# COMPACT_ATOMS: atom_id res chain seq x y z
N MET A 1 18.81 19.94 47.83
CA MET A 1 18.38 18.61 47.30
C MET A 1 17.99 18.88 45.85
N GLY A 2 18.69 18.26 44.90
CA GLY A 2 18.30 18.41 43.49
C GLY A 2 17.01 17.64 43.25
N GLY A 3 15.95 18.35 42.94
CA GLY A 3 14.69 17.74 42.51
C GLY A 3 14.86 17.00 41.19
N TYR A 4 13.95 16.08 40.88
CA TYR A 4 13.89 15.38 39.59
C TYR A 4 13.67 16.42 38.48
N ARG A 5 14.52 16.38 37.46
CA ARG A 5 14.56 17.40 36.40
C ARG A 5 13.62 17.11 35.23
N TYR A 6 13.13 15.89 35.08
CA TYR A 6 12.33 15.48 33.93
C TYR A 6 10.89 15.24 34.35
N PHE A 7 9.95 15.75 33.53
CA PHE A 7 8.52 15.72 33.79
C PHE A 7 7.77 15.01 32.66
N PHE A 8 6.59 15.53 32.30
CA PHE A 8 5.76 14.96 31.28
C PHE A 8 6.51 14.75 29.94
N ASN A 9 6.32 13.64 29.29
CA ASN A 9 7.02 13.20 28.07
C ASN A 9 8.56 13.07 28.21
N GLY A 10 9.10 13.03 29.43
CA GLY A 10 10.54 12.97 29.65
C GLY A 10 11.29 14.27 29.37
N GLN A 11 10.57 15.37 29.24
CA GLN A 11 11.17 16.69 28.97
C GLN A 11 11.73 17.35 30.22
N GLU A 12 12.81 18.12 30.08
CA GLU A 12 13.43 18.85 31.17
C GLU A 12 12.52 20.03 31.59
N ALA A 13 12.30 20.19 32.88
CA ALA A 13 11.57 21.32 33.43
C ALA A 13 12.49 22.51 33.65
N ASP A 14 12.06 23.67 33.16
CA ASP A 14 12.62 24.96 33.57
C ASP A 14 11.80 25.50 34.73
N ASN A 15 12.33 25.33 35.94
CA ASN A 15 11.67 25.78 37.17
C ASN A 15 11.97 27.22 37.54
N GLU A 16 12.84 27.93 36.82
CA GLU A 16 13.29 29.25 37.16
C GLU A 16 12.29 30.34 36.73
N VAL A 17 11.61 30.13 35.61
CA VAL A 17 10.73 31.13 35.00
C VAL A 17 9.31 31.09 35.55
N LEU A 18 8.68 29.91 35.61
CA LEU A 18 7.28 29.77 35.99
C LEU A 18 7.03 28.96 37.25
N GLY A 19 8.11 28.61 37.99
CA GLY A 19 8.05 27.75 39.15
C GLY A 19 8.06 26.24 38.75
N GLU A 20 8.01 25.40 39.76
CA GLU A 20 8.19 23.96 39.60
C GLU A 20 7.19 23.34 38.61
N GLY A 21 7.70 22.72 37.53
CA GLY A 21 6.92 22.09 36.49
C GLY A 21 6.09 23.02 35.60
N GLY A 22 6.25 24.34 35.76
CA GLY A 22 5.46 25.33 34.99
C GLY A 22 5.86 25.45 33.52
N LEU A 23 7.11 25.13 33.20
CA LEU A 23 7.63 25.24 31.85
C LEU A 23 8.45 23.99 31.50
N HIS A 24 8.20 23.40 30.33
CA HIS A 24 8.98 22.26 29.83
C HIS A 24 9.76 22.64 28.56
N ALA A 25 11.03 22.31 28.55
CA ALA A 25 11.92 22.54 27.43
C ALA A 25 11.86 21.38 26.43
N PHE A 26 11.24 21.61 25.30
CA PHE A 26 11.34 20.76 24.10
C PHE A 26 12.49 21.28 23.23
N GLU A 27 12.99 20.46 22.32
CA GLU A 27 14.14 20.84 21.49
C GLU A 27 13.91 22.12 20.67
N TYR A 28 12.71 22.29 20.14
CA TYR A 28 12.39 23.43 19.28
C TYR A 28 11.48 24.48 19.92
N ARG A 29 10.75 24.15 20.98
CA ARG A 29 9.77 25.07 21.60
C ARG A 29 9.68 24.88 23.11
N MET A 30 9.32 25.96 23.80
CA MET A 30 9.02 25.93 25.24
C MET A 30 7.52 25.76 25.46
N HIS A 31 7.14 24.76 26.25
CA HIS A 31 5.75 24.41 26.58
C HIS A 31 5.36 24.93 27.95
N ASP A 32 4.36 25.82 28.00
CA ASP A 32 3.76 26.29 29.25
C ASP A 32 2.66 25.31 29.69
N THR A 33 2.94 24.54 30.74
CA THR A 33 2.06 23.50 31.25
C THR A 33 0.76 24.03 31.83
N ARG A 34 0.73 25.28 32.30
CA ARG A 34 -0.42 25.91 32.93
C ARG A 34 -1.51 26.25 31.93
N ILE A 35 -1.14 26.51 30.67
CA ILE A 35 -2.06 26.85 29.59
C ILE A 35 -2.10 25.77 28.51
N GLY A 36 -1.22 24.76 28.58
CA GLY A 36 -1.14 23.64 27.63
C GLY A 36 -0.76 24.06 26.21
N ARG A 37 0.13 25.06 26.07
CA ARG A 37 0.51 25.62 24.78
C ARG A 37 2.00 25.92 24.71
N PHE A 38 2.54 25.97 23.48
CA PHE A 38 3.87 26.47 23.23
C PHE A 38 3.93 28.02 23.25
N TRP A 39 5.07 28.55 23.58
CA TRP A 39 5.32 30.02 23.59
C TRP A 39 5.66 30.56 22.21
N SER A 40 6.12 29.72 21.30
CA SER A 40 6.49 30.12 19.94
C SER A 40 5.63 29.44 18.89
N VAL A 41 5.58 30.06 17.72
CA VAL A 41 4.93 29.50 16.53
C VAL A 41 5.63 28.20 16.12
N ASP A 42 4.86 27.21 15.71
CA ASP A 42 5.35 25.94 15.20
C ASP A 42 6.19 26.16 13.93
N PRO A 43 7.46 25.73 13.90
CA PRO A 43 8.27 25.79 12.68
C PRO A 43 7.64 25.02 11.50
N LEU A 44 6.79 24.02 11.79
CA LEU A 44 6.08 23.23 10.79
C LEU A 44 4.66 23.73 10.48
N ALA A 45 4.25 24.90 11.02
CA ALA A 45 2.88 25.43 10.84
C ALA A 45 2.42 25.47 9.37
N GLY A 46 3.33 25.71 8.44
CA GLY A 46 3.02 25.72 7.00
C GLY A 46 2.65 24.34 6.44
N LYS A 47 3.05 23.25 7.11
CA LYS A 47 2.69 21.85 6.74
C LYS A 47 1.36 21.43 7.33
N PHE A 48 0.93 22.06 8.43
CA PHE A 48 -0.28 21.71 9.19
C PHE A 48 -1.24 22.90 9.31
N PRO A 49 -1.76 23.48 8.20
CA PRO A 49 -2.53 24.71 8.21
C PRO A 49 -3.88 24.61 8.94
N TRP A 50 -4.35 23.39 9.21
CA TRP A 50 -5.59 23.12 9.97
C TRP A 50 -5.39 23.17 11.49
N ASN A 51 -4.14 23.21 11.96
CA ASN A 51 -3.83 23.16 13.38
C ASN A 51 -3.47 24.54 13.92
N SER A 52 -3.68 24.74 15.24
CA SER A 52 -3.17 25.93 15.91
C SER A 52 -1.65 25.90 15.93
N THR A 53 -1.00 26.99 15.52
CA THR A 53 0.46 27.12 15.51
C THR A 53 1.11 27.06 16.90
N TYR A 54 0.31 27.11 17.97
CA TYR A 54 0.73 27.00 19.36
C TYR A 54 0.23 25.75 20.06
N ALA A 55 -0.43 24.84 19.34
CA ALA A 55 -0.99 23.63 19.94
C ALA A 55 0.12 22.71 20.46
N PHE A 56 -0.10 22.15 21.65
CA PHE A 56 0.68 21.07 22.21
C PHE A 56 0.02 19.73 21.86
N ALA A 57 0.76 18.80 21.28
CA ALA A 57 0.29 17.48 20.83
C ALA A 57 -1.04 17.57 20.06
N GLU A 58 -1.24 18.64 19.25
CA GLU A 58 -2.49 18.92 18.50
C GLU A 58 -3.75 18.93 19.35
N ASN A 59 -3.64 19.27 20.63
CA ASN A 59 -4.68 19.25 21.66
C ASN A 59 -5.17 17.84 22.03
N ASP A 60 -4.39 16.79 21.80
CA ASP A 60 -4.72 15.39 22.07
C ASP A 60 -3.70 14.73 23.02
N VAL A 61 -3.47 15.37 24.15
CA VAL A 61 -2.45 14.95 25.15
C VAL A 61 -2.74 13.63 25.86
N ILE A 62 -3.92 13.06 25.69
CA ILE A 62 -4.31 11.77 26.29
C ILE A 62 -3.80 10.60 25.47
N ARG A 63 -3.84 10.71 24.14
CA ARG A 63 -3.46 9.62 23.22
C ARG A 63 -2.10 9.83 22.57
N ALA A 64 -1.55 11.04 22.68
CA ALA A 64 -0.35 11.45 21.96
C ALA A 64 0.66 12.13 22.85
N ILE A 65 1.90 12.08 22.44
CA ILE A 65 2.97 12.93 22.92
C ILE A 65 3.37 13.92 21.84
N ASP A 66 3.93 15.05 22.25
CA ASP A 66 4.60 15.97 21.33
C ASP A 66 6.08 15.59 21.26
N LEU A 67 6.58 15.33 20.06
CA LEU A 67 7.97 14.98 19.85
C LEU A 67 8.76 16.26 19.53
N GLU A 68 9.77 16.54 20.35
CA GLU A 68 10.71 17.63 20.13
C GLU A 68 10.03 19.03 20.08
N GLY A 69 8.74 19.12 20.33
CA GLY A 69 7.96 20.34 20.20
C GLY A 69 7.60 20.67 18.74
N LEU A 70 7.40 19.68 17.88
CA LEU A 70 7.10 19.86 16.46
C LEU A 70 5.88 19.05 16.01
N GLU A 71 5.84 17.77 16.31
CA GLU A 71 4.86 16.83 15.77
C GLU A 71 4.19 16.04 16.88
N LYS A 72 2.90 15.78 16.69
CA LYS A 72 2.15 14.85 17.53
C LYS A 72 2.48 13.41 17.12
N TRP A 73 2.90 12.62 18.11
CA TRP A 73 3.13 11.19 17.95
C TRP A 73 2.18 10.40 18.84
N ILE A 74 1.60 9.35 18.29
CA ILE A 74 0.67 8.47 18.99
C ILE A 74 1.36 7.15 19.29
N THR A 75 1.21 6.66 20.53
CA THR A 75 1.54 5.28 20.90
C THR A 75 0.37 4.40 20.52
N GLN A 76 0.58 3.46 19.64
CA GLN A 76 -0.45 2.50 19.27
C GLN A 76 -0.07 1.09 19.75
N THR A 77 -0.98 0.46 20.49
CA THR A 77 -0.82 -0.88 21.08
C THR A 77 -1.93 -1.83 20.60
N SER A 78 -2.24 -1.90 19.33
CA SER A 78 -3.25 -2.84 18.87
C SER A 78 -2.72 -3.78 17.82
N GLN A 79 -2.81 -5.09 18.09
CA GLN A 79 -2.68 -6.14 17.07
C GLN A 79 -4.08 -6.48 16.57
N LEU A 80 -4.30 -6.36 15.26
CA LEU A 80 -5.46 -6.91 14.59
C LEU A 80 -5.03 -8.15 13.83
N SER A 81 -5.55 -9.30 14.26
CA SER A 81 -5.36 -10.58 13.56
C SER A 81 -6.64 -10.96 12.84
N TYR A 82 -6.56 -11.14 11.52
CA TYR A 82 -7.65 -11.64 10.70
C TYR A 82 -7.33 -13.05 10.20
N GLY A 83 -7.70 -14.06 10.97
CA GLY A 83 -7.40 -15.45 10.62
C GLY A 83 -5.89 -15.71 10.57
N PRO A 84 -5.37 -16.30 9.47
CA PRO A 84 -3.94 -16.53 9.30
C PRO A 84 -3.17 -15.26 8.92
N TYR A 85 -3.87 -14.13 8.74
CA TYR A 85 -3.30 -12.85 8.32
C TYR A 85 -3.23 -11.92 9.52
N SER A 86 -2.03 -11.43 9.84
CA SER A 86 -1.86 -10.38 10.83
C SER A 86 -1.61 -9.06 10.12
N LEU A 87 -2.41 -8.06 10.45
CA LEU A 87 -2.00 -6.69 10.30
C LEU A 87 -1.01 -6.42 11.44
N GLU A 88 0.28 -6.45 11.15
CA GLU A 88 1.25 -5.98 12.13
C GLU A 88 1.14 -4.46 12.26
N TYR A 89 0.28 -4.06 13.17
CA TYR A 89 0.53 -2.84 13.89
C TYR A 89 1.78 -3.08 14.74
N VAL A 90 2.81 -2.33 14.45
CA VAL A 90 4.06 -2.43 15.20
C VAL A 90 3.76 -2.24 16.68
N THR A 91 3.73 -3.34 17.39
CA THR A 91 3.66 -3.39 18.86
C THR A 91 5.04 -3.13 19.48
N SER A 92 5.76 -2.16 18.96
CA SER A 92 6.88 -1.61 19.68
C SER A 92 6.43 -0.25 20.22
N ASN A 93 7.01 0.18 21.31
CA ASN A 93 6.87 1.53 21.87
C ASN A 93 7.39 2.60 20.88
N ASN A 94 7.19 2.38 19.59
CA ASN A 94 7.59 3.28 18.52
C ASN A 94 6.49 4.32 18.34
N TYR A 95 6.84 5.53 18.63
CA TYR A 95 6.03 6.70 18.29
C TYR A 95 6.00 6.86 16.79
N ARG A 96 4.84 7.16 16.22
CA ARG A 96 4.65 7.40 14.78
C ARG A 96 4.01 8.76 14.53
N PRO A 97 4.35 9.44 13.44
CA PRO A 97 3.62 10.61 13.00
C PRO A 97 2.12 10.32 12.92
N LEU A 98 1.29 11.26 13.36
CA LEU A 98 -0.18 11.10 13.33
C LEU A 98 -0.70 10.68 11.96
N GLN A 99 -0.10 11.22 10.88
CA GLN A 99 -0.51 10.87 9.52
C GLN A 99 -0.31 9.38 9.20
N ASP A 100 0.78 8.77 9.69
CA ASP A 100 1.02 7.34 9.50
C ASP A 100 0.00 6.50 10.27
N VAL A 101 -0.41 6.96 11.46
CA VAL A 101 -1.47 6.31 12.24
C VAL A 101 -2.81 6.39 11.52
N ILE A 102 -3.19 7.57 11.03
CA ILE A 102 -4.43 7.76 10.27
C ILE A 102 -4.46 6.85 9.02
N LYS A 103 -3.34 6.72 8.32
CA LYS A 103 -3.25 5.85 7.15
C LYS A 103 -3.30 4.37 7.52
N SER A 104 -2.73 4.00 8.65
CA SER A 104 -2.84 2.64 9.17
C SER A 104 -4.28 2.30 9.59
N ASP A 105 -4.98 3.22 10.24
CA ASP A 105 -6.40 3.06 10.58
C ASP A 105 -7.25 2.95 9.29
N GLN A 106 -6.97 3.78 8.30
CA GLN A 106 -7.61 3.71 6.98
C GLN A 106 -7.38 2.36 6.28
N LEU A 107 -6.19 1.78 6.42
CA LEU A 107 -5.91 0.44 5.90
C LEU A 107 -6.73 -0.63 6.64
N ILE A 108 -6.89 -0.52 7.96
CA ILE A 108 -7.73 -1.44 8.72
C ILE A 108 -9.16 -1.38 8.21
N ASP A 109 -9.74 -0.18 8.11
CA ASP A 109 -11.10 0.02 7.61
C ASP A 109 -11.24 -0.57 6.19
N ALA A 110 -10.22 -0.38 5.33
CA ALA A 110 -10.19 -0.95 3.98
C ALA A 110 -10.19 -2.48 4.00
N VAL A 111 -9.40 -3.10 4.88
CA VAL A 111 -9.36 -4.56 5.02
C VAL A 111 -10.66 -5.10 5.59
N GLU A 112 -11.23 -4.47 6.63
CA GLU A 112 -12.51 -4.86 7.21
C GLU A 112 -13.64 -4.80 6.18
N GLN A 113 -13.71 -3.71 5.41
CA GLN A 113 -14.67 -3.59 4.31
C GLN A 113 -14.44 -4.66 3.25
N ALA A 114 -13.19 -4.88 2.82
CA ALA A 114 -12.85 -5.87 1.80
C ALA A 114 -13.18 -7.31 2.22
N GLN A 115 -13.07 -7.65 3.49
CA GLN A 115 -13.39 -8.95 4.07
C GLN A 115 -14.88 -9.33 3.91
N THR A 116 -15.76 -8.37 3.67
CA THR A 116 -17.18 -8.64 3.37
C THR A 116 -17.38 -9.14 1.93
N SER A 117 -16.38 -9.01 1.05
CA SER A 117 -16.38 -9.55 -0.31
C SER A 117 -15.97 -11.03 -0.30
N GLN A 118 -16.80 -11.88 -0.91
CA GLN A 118 -16.50 -13.32 -1.08
C GLN A 118 -15.31 -13.51 -2.03
N THR A 119 -15.23 -12.71 -3.09
CA THR A 119 -14.10 -12.75 -4.03
C THR A 119 -12.80 -12.36 -3.35
N PHE A 120 -12.80 -11.32 -2.50
CA PHE A 120 -11.61 -10.89 -1.77
C PHE A 120 -11.09 -11.97 -0.82
N THR A 121 -11.95 -12.55 0.00
CA THR A 121 -11.56 -13.60 0.97
C THR A 121 -11.05 -14.87 0.28
N SER A 122 -11.66 -15.26 -0.85
CA SER A 122 -11.18 -16.37 -1.67
C SER A 122 -9.80 -16.08 -2.27
N LEU A 123 -9.59 -14.86 -2.77
CA LEU A 123 -8.32 -14.42 -3.35
C LEU A 123 -7.21 -14.34 -2.30
N GLN A 124 -7.51 -13.81 -1.12
CA GLN A 124 -6.61 -13.74 0.02
C GLN A 124 -6.09 -15.13 0.41
N THR A 125 -6.98 -16.12 0.46
CA THR A 125 -6.63 -17.51 0.74
C THR A 125 -5.71 -18.10 -0.33
N LYS A 126 -6.01 -17.86 -1.62
CA LYS A 126 -5.19 -18.35 -2.75
C LYS A 126 -3.81 -17.68 -2.79
N ALA A 127 -3.73 -16.40 -2.52
CA ALA A 127 -2.48 -15.65 -2.53
C ALA A 127 -1.55 -16.06 -1.38
N ASN A 128 -2.09 -16.68 -0.32
CA ASN A 128 -1.34 -17.09 0.88
C ASN A 128 -0.48 -15.93 1.45
N LEU A 129 -1.08 -14.74 1.51
CA LEU A 129 -0.44 -13.54 2.03
C LEU A 129 -0.61 -13.44 3.53
N VAL A 130 0.35 -12.81 4.20
CA VAL A 130 0.43 -12.75 5.66
C VAL A 130 0.20 -11.33 6.17
N GLU A 131 0.51 -10.30 5.36
CA GLU A 131 0.54 -8.93 5.86
C GLU A 131 0.21 -7.89 4.79
N PHE A 132 -0.51 -6.84 5.23
CA PHE A 132 -0.67 -5.60 4.47
C PHE A 132 -0.01 -4.46 5.25
N THR A 133 0.72 -3.60 4.57
CA THR A 133 1.37 -2.43 5.16
C THR A 133 1.13 -1.20 4.31
N VAL A 134 1.16 -0.02 4.93
CA VAL A 134 1.15 1.25 4.20
C VAL A 134 2.56 1.79 4.13
N THR A 135 2.96 2.31 2.97
CA THR A 135 4.28 2.90 2.80
C THR A 135 4.21 4.20 2.00
N ASN A 136 5.09 5.12 2.32
CA ASN A 136 5.17 6.46 1.74
C ASN A 136 6.34 6.59 0.74
N ASP A 137 6.69 5.55 0.02
CA ASP A 137 7.83 5.57 -0.89
C ASP A 137 7.53 5.98 -2.33
N LYS A 138 6.29 6.37 -2.63
CA LYS A 138 5.82 6.80 -3.96
C LYS A 138 5.89 5.73 -5.06
N SER A 139 6.12 4.47 -4.73
CA SER A 139 6.20 3.39 -5.70
C SER A 139 4.84 2.80 -6.09
N GLY A 140 3.75 3.33 -5.50
CA GLY A 140 2.42 2.77 -5.65
C GLY A 140 2.19 1.55 -4.73
N THR A 141 1.21 0.73 -5.07
CA THR A 141 0.97 -0.54 -4.38
C THR A 141 1.77 -1.63 -5.06
N TRP A 142 2.47 -2.46 -4.27
CA TRP A 142 3.28 -3.58 -4.79
C TRP A 142 3.39 -4.73 -3.80
N ILE A 143 3.73 -5.91 -4.30
CA ILE A 143 3.96 -7.11 -3.50
C ILE A 143 5.45 -7.35 -3.23
N ILE A 144 5.77 -7.74 -2.00
CA ILE A 144 7.05 -8.32 -1.62
C ILE A 144 6.85 -9.84 -1.47
N ALA A 145 7.05 -10.57 -2.55
CA ALA A 145 6.76 -12.01 -2.60
C ALA A 145 7.55 -12.82 -1.56
N LYS A 146 8.80 -12.44 -1.28
CA LYS A 146 9.66 -13.08 -0.28
C LYS A 146 9.07 -13.02 1.12
N ASP A 147 8.49 -11.90 1.48
CA ASP A 147 7.99 -11.62 2.83
C ASP A 147 6.48 -11.87 2.93
N LYS A 148 5.84 -12.24 1.82
CA LYS A 148 4.37 -12.42 1.71
C LYS A 148 3.60 -11.18 2.19
N LYS A 149 4.11 -10.00 1.81
CA LYS A 149 3.57 -8.68 2.17
C LYS A 149 3.06 -7.95 0.93
N ILE A 150 2.01 -7.17 1.11
CA ILE A 150 1.60 -6.15 0.15
C ILE A 150 1.80 -4.79 0.79
N ASN A 151 2.61 -3.96 0.15
CA ASN A 151 2.74 -2.55 0.50
C ASN A 151 1.69 -1.75 -0.26
N ILE A 152 0.90 -1.00 0.47
CA ILE A 152 -0.19 -0.19 -0.07
C ILE A 152 0.30 1.24 -0.27
N ASP A 153 -0.08 1.85 -1.38
CA ASP A 153 0.23 3.25 -1.67
C ASP A 153 -0.36 4.17 -0.58
N TYR A 154 0.52 4.94 0.05
CA TYR A 154 0.16 5.92 1.07
C TYR A 154 -0.84 6.97 0.57
N GLN A 155 -0.81 7.32 -0.72
CA GLN A 155 -1.73 8.30 -1.32
C GLN A 155 -3.12 7.71 -1.62
N ALA A 156 -3.28 6.39 -1.60
CA ALA A 156 -4.56 5.75 -1.88
C ALA A 156 -5.61 6.10 -0.83
N ASN A 157 -6.85 6.29 -1.27
CA ASN A 157 -8.03 6.28 -0.41
C ASN A 157 -8.46 4.82 -0.13
N THR A 158 -9.46 4.62 0.73
CA THR A 158 -9.96 3.29 1.11
C THR A 158 -10.28 2.41 -0.11
N SER A 159 -11.01 2.94 -1.11
CA SER A 159 -11.32 2.22 -2.35
C SER A 159 -10.05 1.87 -3.15
N GLY A 160 -9.11 2.80 -3.26
CA GLY A 160 -7.82 2.57 -3.91
C GLY A 160 -6.98 1.52 -3.20
N MET A 161 -7.00 1.50 -1.87
CA MET A 161 -6.34 0.46 -1.07
C MET A 161 -6.94 -0.92 -1.35
N ILE A 162 -8.27 -1.04 -1.36
CA ILE A 162 -8.96 -2.31 -1.67
C ILE A 162 -8.63 -2.79 -3.08
N GLN A 163 -8.67 -1.90 -4.06
CA GLN A 163 -8.35 -2.23 -5.45
C GLN A 163 -6.88 -2.63 -5.62
N GLY A 164 -5.96 -1.94 -4.96
CA GLY A 164 -4.54 -2.29 -4.93
C GLY A 164 -4.28 -3.66 -4.30
N MET A 165 -4.91 -3.96 -3.17
CA MET A 165 -4.84 -5.27 -2.53
C MET A 165 -5.34 -6.38 -3.47
N ALA A 166 -6.49 -6.18 -4.13
CA ALA A 166 -7.07 -7.14 -5.06
C ALA A 166 -6.14 -7.44 -6.24
N TRP A 167 -5.50 -6.39 -6.79
CA TRP A 167 -4.53 -6.51 -7.88
C TRP A 167 -3.33 -7.34 -7.47
N GLU A 168 -2.66 -6.96 -6.38
CA GLU A 168 -1.43 -7.63 -5.96
C GLU A 168 -1.68 -9.06 -5.43
N MET A 169 -2.81 -9.31 -4.78
CA MET A 169 -3.19 -10.67 -4.40
C MET A 169 -3.42 -11.56 -5.62
N THR A 170 -3.99 -11.02 -6.70
CA THR A 170 -4.15 -11.77 -7.95
C THR A 170 -2.79 -12.10 -8.55
N ASN A 171 -1.86 -11.14 -8.59
CA ASN A 171 -0.50 -11.36 -9.06
C ASN A 171 0.21 -12.43 -8.22
N ALA A 172 0.07 -12.38 -6.89
CA ALA A 172 0.62 -13.38 -5.99
C ALA A 172 0.04 -14.78 -6.26
N SER A 173 -1.27 -14.89 -6.45
CA SER A 173 -1.93 -16.17 -6.75
C SER A 173 -1.52 -16.77 -8.10
N ASN A 174 -1.09 -15.90 -9.03
CA ASN A 174 -0.64 -16.28 -10.37
C ASN A 174 0.89 -16.41 -10.49
N ALA A 175 1.65 -16.22 -9.42
CA ALA A 175 3.12 -16.20 -9.46
C ALA A 175 3.72 -17.46 -10.14
N GLN A 176 3.19 -18.65 -9.84
CA GLN A 176 3.66 -19.90 -10.47
C GLN A 176 3.40 -19.93 -11.98
N ARG A 177 2.26 -19.43 -12.43
CA ARG A 177 1.94 -19.33 -13.87
C ARG A 177 2.86 -18.35 -14.58
N LEU A 178 3.18 -17.22 -13.93
CA LEU A 178 4.16 -16.25 -14.46
C LEU A 178 5.55 -16.87 -14.61
N ILE A 179 6.03 -17.57 -13.59
CA ILE A 179 7.33 -18.29 -13.63
C ILE A 179 7.33 -19.35 -14.74
N GLN A 180 6.23 -20.08 -14.88
CA GLN A 180 6.12 -21.11 -15.93
C GLN A 180 6.18 -20.50 -17.33
N ILE A 181 5.42 -19.43 -17.60
CA ILE A 181 5.43 -18.74 -18.90
C ILE A 181 6.83 -18.18 -19.21
N GLU A 182 7.51 -17.58 -18.23
CA GLU A 182 8.87 -17.05 -18.40
C GLU A 182 9.89 -18.17 -18.64
N SER A 183 9.75 -19.32 -17.95
CA SER A 183 10.57 -20.49 -18.20
C SER A 183 10.38 -21.05 -19.62
N MET A 184 9.12 -21.20 -20.07
CA MET A 184 8.82 -21.66 -21.43
C MET A 184 9.36 -20.70 -22.50
N ALA A 185 9.21 -19.39 -22.29
CA ALA A 185 9.78 -18.36 -23.18
C ALA A 185 11.32 -18.42 -23.24
N SER A 186 11.97 -18.52 -22.09
CA SER A 186 13.45 -18.60 -22.03
C SER A 186 14.00 -19.87 -22.74
N LYS A 187 13.22 -20.96 -22.76
CA LYS A 187 13.57 -22.19 -23.48
C LYS A 187 13.22 -22.15 -24.97
N GLY A 188 12.46 -21.15 -25.42
CA GLY A 188 11.92 -21.08 -26.76
C GLY A 188 10.80 -22.09 -27.03
N GLU A 189 10.11 -22.55 -25.99
CA GLU A 189 9.00 -23.51 -26.07
C GLU A 189 7.69 -22.85 -26.48
N ILE A 190 7.59 -21.53 -26.36
CA ILE A 190 6.44 -20.72 -26.79
C ILE A 190 6.90 -19.57 -27.67
N SER A 191 6.02 -19.12 -28.56
CA SER A 191 6.24 -17.95 -29.40
C SER A 191 6.14 -16.65 -28.61
N LYS A 192 6.62 -15.55 -29.22
CA LYS A 192 6.50 -14.21 -28.65
C LYS A 192 5.05 -13.83 -28.42
N GLU A 193 4.17 -14.13 -29.38
CA GLU A 193 2.74 -13.87 -29.28
C GLU A 193 2.10 -14.62 -28.11
N GLU A 194 2.42 -15.90 -27.97
CA GLU A 194 1.91 -16.71 -26.84
C GLU A 194 2.39 -16.19 -25.49
N TYR A 195 3.66 -15.78 -25.41
CA TYR A 195 4.20 -15.16 -24.19
C TYR A 195 3.47 -13.85 -23.85
N VAL A 196 3.35 -12.92 -24.81
CA VAL A 196 2.68 -11.63 -24.61
C VAL A 196 1.23 -11.81 -24.20
N MET A 197 0.48 -12.66 -24.91
CA MET A 197 -0.93 -12.93 -24.58
C MET A 197 -1.08 -13.65 -23.24
N GLY A 198 -0.19 -14.56 -22.89
CA GLY A 198 -0.19 -15.22 -21.60
C GLY A 198 0.01 -14.25 -20.44
N LYS A 199 0.96 -13.31 -20.56
CA LYS A 199 1.19 -12.24 -19.57
C LYS A 199 -0.03 -11.33 -19.47
N ILE A 200 -0.55 -10.84 -20.58
CA ILE A 200 -1.73 -9.97 -20.64
C ILE A 200 -2.94 -10.63 -20.00
N ARG A 201 -3.15 -11.92 -20.24
CA ARG A 201 -4.29 -12.66 -19.67
C ARG A 201 -4.19 -12.75 -18.15
N ILE A 202 -3.00 -12.98 -17.61
CA ILE A 202 -2.77 -13.00 -16.15
C ILE A 202 -3.06 -11.63 -15.53
N GLU A 203 -2.61 -10.56 -16.14
CA GLU A 203 -2.89 -9.19 -15.67
C GLU A 203 -4.40 -8.85 -15.78
N SER A 204 -5.06 -9.33 -16.83
CA SER A 204 -6.51 -9.14 -17.00
C SER A 204 -7.32 -9.85 -15.90
N GLU A 205 -6.80 -10.94 -15.33
CA GLU A 205 -7.42 -11.59 -14.16
C GLU A 205 -7.43 -10.65 -12.94
N ALA A 206 -6.38 -9.84 -12.76
CA ALA A 206 -6.33 -8.86 -11.68
C ALA A 206 -7.41 -7.78 -11.86
N LEU A 207 -7.61 -7.32 -13.09
CA LEU A 207 -8.68 -6.36 -13.42
C LEU A 207 -10.07 -6.95 -13.13
N VAL A 208 -10.33 -8.18 -13.57
CA VAL A 208 -11.61 -8.87 -13.30
C VAL A 208 -11.85 -8.97 -11.79
N ASN A 209 -10.85 -9.37 -11.03
CA ASN A 209 -10.99 -9.48 -9.57
C ASN A 209 -11.22 -8.12 -8.89
N GLN A 210 -10.55 -7.05 -9.35
CA GLN A 210 -10.81 -5.70 -8.84
C GLN A 210 -12.26 -5.28 -9.07
N VAL A 211 -12.79 -5.48 -10.29
CA VAL A 211 -14.16 -5.09 -10.61
C VAL A 211 -15.18 -5.96 -9.88
N LEU A 212 -14.93 -7.27 -9.74
CA LEU A 212 -15.78 -8.18 -8.95
C LEU A 212 -15.87 -7.71 -7.49
N ILE A 213 -14.74 -7.50 -6.85
CA ILE A 213 -14.67 -7.05 -5.45
C ILE A 213 -15.35 -5.69 -5.29
N ALA A 214 -15.06 -4.75 -6.18
CA ALA A 214 -15.68 -3.44 -6.12
C ALA A 214 -17.20 -3.50 -6.31
N THR A 215 -17.70 -4.36 -7.20
CA THR A 215 -19.14 -4.57 -7.39
C THR A 215 -19.78 -5.20 -6.15
N GLU A 216 -19.15 -6.22 -5.54
CA GLU A 216 -19.63 -6.85 -4.31
C GLU A 216 -19.71 -5.86 -3.13
N LEU A 217 -18.81 -4.88 -3.11
CA LEU A 217 -18.72 -3.86 -2.05
C LEU A 217 -19.49 -2.56 -2.37
N GLY A 218 -20.12 -2.47 -3.54
CA GLY A 218 -20.80 -1.25 -3.98
C GLY A 218 -19.86 -0.06 -4.20
N LEU A 219 -18.59 -0.31 -4.54
CA LEU A 219 -17.62 0.72 -4.85
C LEU A 219 -17.76 1.18 -6.30
N HIS A 220 -17.60 2.49 -6.52
CA HIS A 220 -17.67 3.11 -7.83
C HIS A 220 -16.31 3.66 -8.26
N SER A 221 -15.95 3.43 -9.51
CA SER A 221 -14.82 4.06 -10.18
C SER A 221 -15.04 3.98 -11.70
N PRO A 222 -14.37 4.80 -12.51
CA PRO A 222 -14.51 4.72 -13.97
C PRO A 222 -14.24 3.31 -14.51
N LEU A 223 -13.30 2.59 -13.91
CA LEU A 223 -12.99 1.21 -14.28
C LEU A 223 -14.13 0.24 -13.94
N VAL A 224 -14.73 0.37 -12.76
CA VAL A 224 -15.86 -0.47 -12.35
C VAL A 224 -17.05 -0.20 -13.24
N ASP A 225 -17.35 1.06 -13.51
CA ASP A 225 -18.49 1.47 -14.32
C ASP A 225 -18.35 0.97 -15.78
N GLU A 226 -17.13 0.88 -16.31
CA GLU A 226 -16.85 0.34 -17.65
C GLU A 226 -17.22 -1.15 -17.78
N TYR A 227 -16.99 -1.96 -16.73
CA TYR A 227 -17.18 -3.41 -16.78
C TYR A 227 -18.33 -3.94 -15.94
N ILE A 228 -19.13 -3.06 -15.32
CA ILE A 228 -20.18 -3.47 -14.35
C ILE A 228 -21.24 -4.38 -14.98
N GLU A 229 -21.63 -4.14 -16.22
CA GLU A 229 -22.64 -4.97 -16.91
C GLU A 229 -22.07 -6.35 -17.27
N ASP A 230 -20.80 -6.42 -17.68
CA ASP A 230 -20.12 -7.68 -17.93
C ASP A 230 -20.01 -8.54 -16.64
N ILE A 231 -19.74 -7.89 -15.50
CA ILE A 231 -19.69 -8.57 -14.20
C ILE A 231 -21.07 -9.04 -13.77
N LYS A 232 -22.12 -8.27 -13.99
CA LYS A 232 -23.50 -8.70 -13.70
C LYS A 232 -23.88 -9.92 -14.55
N SER A 233 -23.57 -9.92 -15.85
CA SER A 233 -23.79 -11.07 -16.71
C SER A 233 -23.00 -12.31 -16.27
N LEU A 234 -21.76 -12.14 -15.80
CA LEU A 234 -20.95 -13.20 -15.23
C LEU A 234 -21.59 -13.77 -13.95
N GLN A 235 -22.04 -12.90 -13.04
CA GLN A 235 -22.71 -13.30 -11.79
C GLN A 235 -24.07 -13.98 -12.05
N ALA A 236 -24.78 -13.58 -13.11
CA ALA A 236 -26.01 -14.24 -13.55
C ALA A 236 -25.79 -15.59 -14.25
N GLY A 237 -24.54 -15.93 -14.57
CA GLY A 237 -24.20 -17.15 -15.32
C GLY A 237 -24.51 -17.06 -16.81
N GLU A 238 -24.70 -15.84 -17.34
CA GLU A 238 -24.98 -15.58 -18.77
C GLU A 238 -23.69 -15.54 -19.61
N THR A 239 -22.56 -15.25 -18.97
CA THR A 239 -21.23 -15.17 -19.58
C THR A 239 -20.25 -16.01 -18.79
N GLU A 240 -19.35 -16.72 -19.48
CA GLU A 240 -18.26 -17.45 -18.85
C GLU A 240 -17.12 -16.48 -18.46
N ARG A 241 -16.44 -16.80 -17.34
CA ARG A 241 -15.27 -16.02 -16.89
C ARG A 241 -14.16 -15.96 -17.95
N THR A 242 -14.00 -17.01 -18.73
CA THR A 242 -13.03 -17.11 -19.83
C THR A 242 -13.33 -16.09 -20.94
N ASP A 243 -14.60 -15.89 -21.29
CA ASP A 243 -15.03 -14.95 -22.34
C ASP A 243 -14.79 -13.51 -21.90
N LEU A 244 -15.10 -13.22 -20.63
CA LEU A 244 -14.80 -11.91 -20.04
C LEU A 244 -13.30 -11.62 -20.01
N LEU A 245 -12.48 -12.60 -19.61
CA LEU A 245 -11.01 -12.45 -19.63
C LEU A 245 -10.49 -12.22 -21.04
N ASP A 246 -10.99 -12.92 -22.04
CA ASP A 246 -10.59 -12.75 -23.43
C ASP A 246 -11.01 -11.37 -23.96
N LYS A 247 -12.22 -10.90 -23.63
CA LYS A 247 -12.70 -9.55 -23.96
C LYS A 247 -11.77 -8.48 -23.37
N ILE A 248 -11.50 -8.53 -22.07
CA ILE A 248 -10.64 -7.57 -21.37
C ILE A 248 -9.21 -7.62 -21.92
N SER A 249 -8.65 -8.81 -22.12
CA SER A 249 -7.28 -8.99 -22.62
C SER A 249 -7.11 -8.36 -24.01
N ARG A 250 -8.07 -8.58 -24.92
CA ARG A 250 -7.98 -8.10 -26.32
C ARG A 250 -8.35 -6.63 -26.48
N ASN A 251 -9.38 -6.16 -25.78
CA ASN A 251 -9.95 -4.83 -26.03
C ASN A 251 -9.40 -3.77 -25.07
N GLY A 252 -9.10 -4.15 -23.82
CA GLY A 252 -8.63 -3.23 -22.79
C GLY A 252 -7.13 -3.28 -22.62
N TYR A 253 -6.62 -4.36 -22.06
CA TYR A 253 -5.26 -4.41 -21.53
C TYR A 253 -4.16 -4.38 -22.60
N LEU A 254 -4.40 -4.98 -23.76
CA LEU A 254 -3.45 -4.99 -24.89
C LEU A 254 -3.01 -3.59 -25.33
N ASN A 255 -3.91 -2.63 -25.23
CA ASN A 255 -3.70 -1.25 -25.64
C ASN A 255 -3.29 -0.31 -24.50
N THR A 256 -3.29 -0.78 -23.25
CA THR A 256 -2.85 0.00 -22.09
C THR A 256 -1.37 0.34 -22.23
N THR A 257 -0.99 1.53 -21.78
CA THR A 257 0.40 1.99 -21.78
C THR A 257 1.04 1.83 -20.41
N THR A 258 2.34 1.59 -20.40
CA THR A 258 3.17 1.58 -19.21
C THR A 258 4.37 2.51 -19.39
N LYS A 259 4.93 2.98 -18.27
CA LYS A 259 6.13 3.82 -18.27
C LYS A 259 7.34 2.98 -17.92
N LEU A 260 8.34 2.99 -18.77
CA LEU A 260 9.63 2.34 -18.54
C LEU A 260 10.48 3.13 -17.52
N GLN A 261 11.55 2.51 -17.02
CA GLN A 261 12.48 3.13 -16.07
C GLN A 261 13.15 4.42 -16.60
N ASP A 262 13.35 4.52 -17.91
CA ASP A 262 13.88 5.71 -18.60
C ASP A 262 12.83 6.82 -18.82
N GLY A 263 11.60 6.60 -18.39
CA GLY A 263 10.48 7.53 -18.55
C GLY A 263 9.71 7.38 -19.86
N THR A 264 10.12 6.51 -20.78
CA THR A 264 9.45 6.24 -22.05
C THR A 264 8.10 5.58 -21.81
N ILE A 265 7.04 6.05 -22.48
CA ILE A 265 5.69 5.45 -22.43
C ILE A 265 5.52 4.56 -23.65
N ILE A 266 5.21 3.29 -23.42
CA ILE A 266 5.00 2.28 -24.47
C ILE A 266 3.74 1.45 -24.14
N LYS A 267 3.23 0.72 -25.13
CA LYS A 267 2.16 -0.26 -24.87
C LYS A 267 2.66 -1.41 -24.03
N ILE A 268 1.82 -1.95 -23.16
CA ILE A 268 2.16 -3.13 -22.33
C ILE A 268 2.57 -4.32 -23.20
N SER A 269 1.87 -4.54 -24.32
CA SER A 269 2.24 -5.59 -25.28
C SER A 269 3.66 -5.42 -25.84
N GLU A 270 4.10 -4.19 -26.07
CA GLU A 270 5.47 -3.89 -26.52
C GLU A 270 6.48 -4.13 -25.39
N ALA A 271 6.15 -3.76 -24.14
CA ALA A 271 7.00 -4.04 -22.99
C ALA A 271 7.23 -5.54 -22.81
N TYR A 272 6.19 -6.35 -22.88
CA TYR A 272 6.31 -7.82 -22.81
C TYR A 272 7.04 -8.42 -24.01
N SER A 273 6.88 -7.87 -25.21
CA SER A 273 7.68 -8.25 -26.38
C SER A 273 9.19 -8.05 -26.13
N LYS A 274 9.58 -6.90 -25.58
CA LYS A 274 10.98 -6.61 -25.21
C LYS A 274 11.48 -7.55 -24.12
N GLN A 275 10.64 -7.87 -23.14
CA GLN A 275 10.97 -8.81 -22.07
C GLN A 275 11.24 -10.22 -22.64
N TYR A 276 10.42 -10.70 -23.58
CA TYR A 276 10.63 -11.97 -24.27
C TYR A 276 11.99 -12.02 -24.97
N ASP A 277 12.33 -10.99 -25.74
CA ASP A 277 13.60 -10.90 -26.44
C ASP A 277 14.79 -10.96 -25.47
N SER A 278 14.66 -10.28 -24.32
CA SER A 278 15.68 -10.30 -23.27
C SER A 278 15.87 -11.68 -22.64
N LEU A 279 14.79 -12.45 -22.43
CA LEU A 279 14.84 -13.81 -21.90
C LEU A 279 15.61 -14.75 -22.84
N LEU A 280 15.36 -14.67 -24.16
CA LEU A 280 16.07 -15.47 -25.15
C LEU A 280 17.56 -15.10 -25.26
N GLN A 281 17.90 -13.79 -25.15
CA GLN A 281 19.29 -13.34 -25.20
C GLN A 281 20.10 -13.86 -24.00
N LYS A 282 19.56 -13.84 -22.79
CA LYS A 282 20.22 -14.39 -21.60
C LYS A 282 20.58 -15.86 -21.80
N LYS A 283 19.66 -16.69 -22.27
CA LYS A 283 19.92 -18.10 -22.55
C LYS A 283 21.04 -18.31 -23.56
N ASN A 284 21.04 -17.53 -24.66
CA ASN A 284 22.07 -17.66 -25.69
C ASN A 284 23.48 -17.30 -25.18
N ASN A 285 23.57 -16.37 -24.22
CA ASN A 285 24.83 -16.00 -23.58
C ASN A 285 25.30 -17.06 -22.57
N GLU A 286 24.39 -17.64 -21.79
CA GLU A 286 24.71 -18.75 -20.88
C GLU A 286 25.23 -19.97 -21.63
N ASN A 287 24.58 -20.36 -22.74
CA ASN A 287 25.02 -21.47 -23.59
C ASN A 287 26.36 -21.23 -24.31
N LYS A 288 26.80 -19.98 -24.48
CA LYS A 288 28.14 -19.64 -25.02
C LYS A 288 29.22 -19.81 -23.96
N ASN A 289 28.93 -19.36 -22.73
CA ASN A 289 29.89 -19.43 -21.60
C ASN A 289 30.12 -20.88 -21.09
N GLU A 290 29.19 -21.82 -21.38
CA GLU A 290 29.38 -23.23 -21.05
C GLU A 290 30.16 -24.02 -22.08
N LYS A 291 30.47 -23.41 -23.26
CA LYS A 291 31.21 -24.06 -24.35
C LYS A 291 32.66 -23.59 -24.48
N ASP A 292 33.01 -22.54 -23.75
CA ASP A 292 34.37 -22.01 -23.60
C ASP A 292 34.98 -22.48 -22.27
#